data_68b0fa2625ece6f8ccd20fe8403848f8
#
_entry.id   68b0fa2625ece6f8ccd20fe8403848f8
#
_cell.length_a   1.000
_cell.length_b   1.000
_cell.length_c   1.000
_cell.angle_alpha   90.00
_cell.angle_beta   90.00
_cell.angle_gamma   90.00
#
_symmetry.space_group_name_H-M   'P 1'
#
loop_
_entity.id
_entity.type
_entity.pdbx_description
1 polymer ?
#
loop_
_entity_poly.entity_id
_entity_poly.type
_entity_poly.pdbx_seq_one_letter_code
_entity_poly.pdbx_strand_id
1 'polypeptide(L)'
;MTPSPVRQIAFACTGALLAGCALPAWAQEGPQDALAGPAPPAEAAPAAARSSATPTHFVAGLLVSSSPKYAGGEGRSTSLRPAWAIEHGRFRLSTARGSAIMGHGLAAVDIGSGVSAALIDQDRWRLRASLLVDNGRDEGDGPRLVGLPKVRSTLRARLGLGYAITQRWGLGLSVAQDILDRAGGAQWSASMGYTMPVTQQTSLNFGVGAGWGDKTFMRTHYGVPASAAPRSPLPTFAPDAGFYSIDAGIDAMTALHHSWVLFGGLHVAQLQGDARRSPITVRPTSFSASIGLAYRCCR
;
A
#
# COMPACT_ATOMS: atom_id res chain seq x y z
N MET A 1 23.54 34.62 2.00
CA MET A 1 23.19 33.32 1.43
C MET A 1 21.70 33.10 1.67
N THR A 2 20.89 33.32 0.66
CA THR A 2 19.42 33.29 0.72
C THR A 2 18.89 31.89 0.45
N PRO A 3 17.87 31.40 1.15
CA PRO A 3 17.28 30.09 0.87
C PRO A 3 16.33 30.17 -0.32
N SER A 4 16.42 29.19 -1.20
CA SER A 4 15.54 29.02 -2.39
C SER A 4 14.14 28.55 -1.98
N PRO A 5 13.11 29.02 -2.69
CA PRO A 5 11.72 28.70 -2.37
C PRO A 5 11.32 27.31 -2.86
N VAL A 6 10.68 26.58 -1.99
CA VAL A 6 9.96 25.32 -2.27
C VAL A 6 8.77 25.61 -3.18
N ARG A 7 8.76 25.08 -4.39
CA ARG A 7 7.60 25.12 -5.29
C ARG A 7 6.53 24.15 -4.77
N GLN A 8 5.50 24.71 -4.19
CA GLN A 8 4.24 24.03 -3.95
C GLN A 8 3.48 23.93 -5.27
N ILE A 9 3.20 22.72 -5.70
CA ILE A 9 2.25 22.48 -6.79
C ILE A 9 0.89 22.28 -6.13
N ALA A 10 0.06 23.34 -6.23
CA ALA A 10 -1.33 23.30 -5.83
C ALA A 10 -2.15 22.72 -6.98
N PHE A 11 -2.79 21.56 -6.75
CA PHE A 11 -3.88 21.08 -7.60
C PHE A 11 -5.18 21.68 -7.09
N ALA A 12 -5.74 22.59 -7.87
CA ALA A 12 -7.07 23.11 -7.66
C ALA A 12 -8.09 22.10 -8.21
N CYS A 13 -8.86 21.48 -7.35
CA CYS A 13 -10.10 20.79 -7.71
C CYS A 13 -11.25 21.79 -7.59
N THR A 14 -11.77 22.22 -8.72
CA THR A 14 -12.97 23.05 -8.81
C THR A 14 -14.21 22.17 -8.60
N GLY A 15 -14.94 22.44 -7.53
CA GLY A 15 -16.21 21.78 -7.23
C GLY A 15 -17.36 22.30 -8.07
N ALA A 16 -18.27 21.42 -8.44
CA ALA A 16 -19.62 21.75 -8.85
C ALA A 16 -20.62 21.07 -7.91
N LEU A 17 -21.20 21.89 -7.04
CA LEU A 17 -22.39 21.59 -6.24
C LEU A 17 -23.62 21.73 -7.14
N LEU A 18 -24.45 20.70 -7.22
CA LEU A 18 -25.84 20.83 -7.58
C LEU A 18 -26.71 20.21 -6.51
N ALA A 19 -27.37 21.10 -5.78
CA ALA A 19 -28.43 20.80 -4.85
C ALA A 19 -29.73 20.53 -5.61
N GLY A 20 -30.42 19.48 -5.25
CA GLY A 20 -31.78 19.18 -5.68
C GLY A 20 -32.59 18.59 -4.52
N CYS A 21 -33.26 19.48 -3.76
CA CYS A 21 -34.29 19.11 -2.81
C CYS A 21 -35.58 18.77 -3.53
N ALA A 22 -36.20 17.63 -3.25
CA ALA A 22 -37.60 17.40 -3.47
C ALA A 22 -38.23 16.72 -2.23
N LEU A 23 -39.19 17.42 -1.66
CA LEU A 23 -40.00 17.02 -0.50
C LEU A 23 -41.12 16.05 -0.89
N PRO A 24 -41.70 15.31 0.07
CA PRO A 24 -42.65 14.26 -0.19
C PRO A 24 -44.09 14.79 -0.29
N ALA A 25 -44.92 14.19 -1.14
CA ALA A 25 -46.35 14.38 -1.19
C ALA A 25 -47.07 13.22 -0.50
N TRP A 26 -47.95 13.56 0.41
CA TRP A 26 -48.84 12.70 1.20
C TRP A 26 -50.11 12.33 0.45
N ALA A 27 -50.51 11.07 0.65
CA ALA A 27 -51.87 10.53 0.87
C ALA A 27 -53.03 10.95 -0.05
N GLN A 28 -53.70 9.94 -0.57
CA GLN A 28 -55.18 9.80 -0.39
C GLN A 28 -55.63 8.37 -0.69
N GLU A 29 -56.21 7.75 0.32
CA GLU A 29 -57.01 6.53 0.21
C GLU A 29 -58.37 6.83 -0.42
N GLY A 30 -58.90 5.85 -1.17
CA GLY A 30 -60.32 5.78 -1.53
C GLY A 30 -60.64 4.45 -2.22
N PRO A 31 -61.62 3.68 -1.71
CA PRO A 31 -61.93 2.36 -2.24
C PRO A 31 -62.95 2.44 -3.38
N GLN A 32 -62.75 1.64 -4.43
CA GLN A 32 -63.83 1.28 -5.33
C GLN A 32 -63.65 -0.13 -5.89
N ASP A 33 -64.52 -1.04 -5.43
CA ASP A 33 -64.83 -2.30 -6.06
C ASP A 33 -65.50 -2.08 -7.41
N ALA A 34 -64.97 -2.71 -8.47
CA ALA A 34 -65.74 -3.06 -9.68
C ALA A 34 -64.97 -4.10 -10.52
N LEU A 35 -65.56 -5.30 -10.56
CA LEU A 35 -65.61 -6.32 -11.61
C LEU A 35 -64.61 -6.13 -12.79
N ALA A 36 -63.56 -6.91 -12.77
CA ALA A 36 -62.63 -7.03 -13.90
C ALA A 36 -62.82 -8.33 -14.68
N GLY A 37 -63.06 -8.21 -15.97
CA GLY A 37 -63.01 -9.32 -16.90
C GLY A 37 -61.57 -9.76 -17.20
N PRO A 38 -61.37 -10.92 -17.86
CA PRO A 38 -60.03 -11.48 -18.04
C PRO A 38 -59.17 -10.59 -18.96
N ALA A 39 -58.01 -10.17 -18.42
CA ALA A 39 -57.02 -9.38 -19.15
C ALA A 39 -56.31 -10.26 -20.20
N PRO A 40 -55.94 -9.69 -21.35
CA PRO A 40 -55.11 -10.36 -22.34
C PRO A 40 -53.70 -10.62 -21.78
N PRO A 41 -52.99 -11.63 -22.26
CA PRO A 41 -51.65 -11.97 -21.80
C PRO A 41 -50.72 -10.76 -22.01
N ALA A 42 -50.13 -10.29 -20.92
CA ALA A 42 -49.14 -9.23 -20.95
C ALA A 42 -47.92 -9.71 -21.72
N GLU A 43 -47.68 -9.07 -22.86
CA GLU A 43 -46.44 -9.19 -23.61
C GLU A 43 -45.31 -8.82 -22.66
N ALA A 44 -44.39 -9.78 -22.42
CA ALA A 44 -43.29 -9.62 -21.50
C ALA A 44 -42.40 -8.49 -22.03
N ALA A 45 -42.48 -7.33 -21.39
CA ALA A 45 -41.52 -6.27 -21.63
C ALA A 45 -40.10 -6.83 -21.43
N PRO A 46 -39.16 -6.53 -22.34
CA PRO A 46 -37.79 -7.02 -22.18
C PRO A 46 -37.27 -6.53 -20.83
N ALA A 47 -36.87 -7.51 -20.00
CA ALA A 47 -36.25 -7.23 -18.72
C ALA A 47 -35.07 -6.29 -18.97
N ALA A 48 -35.26 -5.01 -18.61
CA ALA A 48 -34.19 -4.03 -18.67
C ALA A 48 -33.01 -4.64 -17.91
N ALA A 49 -31.95 -4.95 -18.66
CA ALA A 49 -30.71 -5.46 -18.10
C ALA A 49 -30.29 -4.47 -17.01
N ARG A 50 -30.49 -4.86 -15.74
CA ARG A 50 -30.00 -4.11 -14.62
C ARG A 50 -28.50 -4.08 -14.80
N SER A 51 -27.98 -2.95 -15.25
CA SER A 51 -26.57 -2.65 -15.26
C SER A 51 -26.10 -2.82 -13.81
N SER A 52 -25.48 -3.95 -13.51
CA SER A 52 -24.86 -4.19 -12.21
C SER A 52 -23.63 -3.30 -12.15
N ALA A 53 -23.85 -2.04 -11.74
CA ALA A 53 -22.77 -1.10 -11.51
C ALA A 53 -21.81 -1.74 -10.49
N THR A 54 -20.59 -1.97 -10.90
CA THR A 54 -19.55 -2.51 -10.01
C THR A 54 -19.38 -1.52 -8.85
N PRO A 55 -19.57 -1.95 -7.61
CA PRO A 55 -19.50 -1.03 -6.47
C PRO A 55 -18.09 -0.44 -6.35
N THR A 56 -18.03 0.87 -6.13
CA THR A 56 -16.78 1.56 -5.82
C THR A 56 -16.64 1.69 -4.32
N HIS A 57 -15.57 1.17 -3.77
CA HIS A 57 -15.24 1.29 -2.35
C HIS A 57 -14.10 2.29 -2.17
N PHE A 58 -14.16 3.11 -1.14
CA PHE A 58 -13.07 4.02 -0.83
C PHE A 58 -12.78 4.11 0.67
N VAL A 59 -11.55 4.44 0.96
CA VAL A 59 -11.01 4.76 2.29
C VAL A 59 -10.30 6.10 2.20
N ALA A 60 -10.52 6.97 3.16
CA ALA A 60 -9.81 8.24 3.29
C ALA A 60 -9.49 8.49 4.77
N GLY A 61 -8.25 8.84 5.07
CA GLY A 61 -7.81 9.04 6.44
C GLY A 61 -6.47 9.74 6.54
N LEU A 62 -5.98 9.83 7.75
CA LEU A 62 -4.68 10.38 8.09
C LEU A 62 -3.92 9.39 8.96
N LEU A 63 -2.61 9.39 8.80
CA LEU A 63 -1.73 8.54 9.58
C LEU A 63 -0.48 9.33 9.98
N VAL A 64 -0.06 9.19 11.22
CA VAL A 64 1.27 9.56 11.70
C VAL A 64 2.15 8.33 11.62
N SER A 65 3.31 8.45 11.00
CA SER A 65 4.30 7.37 10.91
C SER A 65 5.69 7.87 11.25
N SER A 66 6.45 7.02 11.95
CA SER A 66 7.86 7.22 12.24
C SER A 66 8.64 6.03 11.73
N SER A 67 9.61 6.27 10.83
CA SER A 67 10.42 5.24 10.20
C SER A 67 11.85 5.75 9.96
N PRO A 68 12.84 4.87 9.73
CA PRO A 68 14.16 5.30 9.31
C PRO A 68 14.07 6.02 7.95
N LYS A 69 14.93 7.01 7.71
CA LYS A 69 15.00 7.74 6.44
C LYS A 69 15.45 6.84 5.29
N TYR A 70 16.36 5.91 5.57
CA TYR A 70 16.78 4.85 4.64
C TYR A 70 17.11 3.56 5.41
N ALA A 71 17.10 2.43 4.72
CA ALA A 71 17.43 1.13 5.32
C ALA A 71 18.89 1.09 5.78
N GLY A 72 19.11 0.86 7.08
CA GLY A 72 20.44 0.89 7.69
C GLY A 72 20.89 2.26 8.22
N GLY A 73 20.07 3.30 8.04
CA GLY A 73 20.32 4.65 8.59
C GLY A 73 19.92 4.79 10.06
N GLU A 74 20.54 5.77 10.74
CA GLU A 74 20.15 6.15 12.12
C GLU A 74 19.13 7.29 12.16
N GLY A 75 19.04 8.09 11.10
CA GLY A 75 18.08 9.18 10.97
C GLY A 75 16.64 8.67 10.88
N ARG A 76 15.73 9.34 11.60
CA ARG A 76 14.29 9.03 11.55
C ARG A 76 13.51 10.15 10.87
N SER A 77 12.43 9.76 10.21
CA SER A 77 11.44 10.68 9.66
C SER A 77 10.10 10.40 10.32
N THR A 78 9.55 11.42 10.99
CA THR A 78 8.18 11.37 11.49
C THR A 78 7.33 12.31 10.64
N SER A 79 6.25 11.79 10.08
CA SER A 79 5.41 12.55 9.14
C SER A 79 3.94 12.20 9.29
N LEU A 80 3.10 13.23 9.13
CA LEU A 80 1.67 13.08 8.91
C LEU A 80 1.44 12.86 7.40
N ARG A 81 0.75 11.78 7.06
CA ARG A 81 0.51 11.39 5.65
C ARG A 81 -0.96 11.05 5.44
N PRO A 82 -1.52 11.33 4.26
CA PRO A 82 -2.82 10.82 3.88
C PRO A 82 -2.76 9.29 3.71
N ALA A 83 -3.79 8.61 4.22
CA ALA A 83 -4.04 7.19 3.97
C ALA A 83 -5.34 7.08 3.19
N TRP A 84 -5.27 6.73 1.93
CA TRP A 84 -6.44 6.59 1.09
C TRP A 84 -6.31 5.42 0.12
N ALA A 85 -7.46 4.88 -0.25
CA ALA A 85 -7.57 3.86 -1.28
C ALA A 85 -8.92 3.96 -1.97
N ILE A 86 -8.92 3.71 -3.27
CA ILE A 86 -10.12 3.61 -4.11
C ILE A 86 -10.05 2.27 -4.82
N GLU A 87 -11.11 1.49 -4.72
CA GLU A 87 -11.23 0.21 -5.40
C GLU A 87 -12.47 0.22 -6.30
N HIS A 88 -12.26 -0.13 -7.56
CA HIS A 88 -13.31 -0.29 -8.56
C HIS A 88 -13.08 -1.58 -9.35
N GLY A 89 -13.94 -2.55 -9.16
CA GLY A 89 -13.77 -3.87 -9.74
C GLY A 89 -12.46 -4.53 -9.31
N ARG A 90 -11.62 -4.86 -10.28
CA ARG A 90 -10.31 -5.49 -10.05
C ARG A 90 -9.18 -4.49 -9.78
N PHE A 91 -9.43 -3.20 -9.98
CA PHE A 91 -8.41 -2.16 -9.86
C PHE A 91 -8.46 -1.48 -8.51
N ARG A 92 -7.30 -1.20 -7.95
CA ARG A 92 -7.15 -0.43 -6.72
C ARG A 92 -6.04 0.60 -6.90
N LEU A 93 -6.34 1.85 -6.55
CA LEU A 93 -5.39 2.94 -6.43
C LEU A 93 -5.28 3.32 -4.95
N SER A 94 -4.08 3.33 -4.39
CA SER A 94 -3.93 3.54 -2.96
C SER A 94 -2.58 4.06 -2.54
N THR A 95 -2.54 4.68 -1.34
CA THR A 95 -1.31 4.77 -0.55
C THR A 95 -1.02 3.42 0.11
N ALA A 96 0.22 3.17 0.52
CA ALA A 96 0.63 1.90 1.12
C ALA A 96 -0.29 1.45 2.27
N ARG A 97 -0.60 2.35 3.21
CA ARG A 97 -1.49 2.04 4.35
C ARG A 97 -2.97 2.03 3.98
N GLY A 98 -3.40 2.82 2.99
CA GLY A 98 -4.77 2.81 2.50
C GLY A 98 -5.18 1.44 1.96
N SER A 99 -4.28 0.77 1.25
CA SER A 99 -4.52 -0.60 0.76
C SER A 99 -4.70 -1.61 1.88
N ALA A 100 -3.92 -1.51 2.96
CA ALA A 100 -4.03 -2.40 4.12
C ALA A 100 -5.38 -2.26 4.84
N ILE A 101 -5.95 -1.05 4.91
CA ILE A 101 -7.25 -0.79 5.54
C ILE A 101 -8.40 -1.38 4.71
N MET A 102 -8.30 -1.36 3.38
CA MET A 102 -9.32 -1.97 2.51
C MET A 102 -9.28 -3.49 2.53
N GLY A 103 -8.08 -4.08 2.64
CA GLY A 103 -7.90 -5.51 2.73
C GLY A 103 -8.14 -6.02 4.15
N HIS A 104 -9.05 -7.00 4.34
CA HIS A 104 -9.19 -7.68 5.61
C HIS A 104 -8.21 -8.84 5.67
N GLY A 105 -7.44 -8.93 6.77
CA GLY A 105 -6.58 -10.06 7.06
C GLY A 105 -5.46 -10.27 6.04
N LEU A 106 -5.25 -11.52 5.63
CA LEU A 106 -4.17 -11.98 4.75
C LEU A 106 -4.07 -11.29 3.37
N ALA A 107 -5.07 -10.49 2.99
CA ALA A 107 -5.01 -9.67 1.78
C ALA A 107 -4.11 -8.42 1.92
N ALA A 108 -3.62 -8.15 3.10
CA ALA A 108 -2.70 -7.06 3.40
C ALA A 108 -1.23 -7.39 3.04
N VAL A 109 -0.98 -8.16 1.99
CA VAL A 109 0.35 -8.18 1.36
C VAL A 109 0.68 -6.74 1.03
N ASP A 110 1.77 -6.24 1.56
CA ASP A 110 2.20 -4.85 1.48
C ASP A 110 2.21 -4.37 0.02
N ILE A 111 1.10 -3.76 -0.36
CA ILE A 111 0.99 -3.09 -1.64
C ILE A 111 1.43 -1.66 -1.36
N GLY A 112 2.65 -1.34 -1.76
CA GLY A 112 3.16 0.02 -1.69
C GLY A 112 2.19 1.03 -2.29
N SER A 113 2.51 2.31 -2.20
CA SER A 113 1.73 3.37 -2.86
C SER A 113 1.74 3.17 -4.37
N GLY A 114 0.57 3.09 -4.99
CA GLY A 114 0.46 2.92 -6.43
C GLY A 114 -0.87 2.35 -6.91
N VAL A 115 -0.83 1.79 -8.10
CA VAL A 115 -1.97 1.13 -8.75
C VAL A 115 -1.78 -0.37 -8.70
N SER A 116 -2.84 -1.11 -8.44
CA SER A 116 -2.83 -2.57 -8.50
C SER A 116 -4.07 -3.14 -9.16
N ALA A 117 -3.93 -4.33 -9.75
CA ALA A 117 -5.01 -5.08 -10.34
C ALA A 117 -5.01 -6.52 -9.81
N ALA A 118 -6.16 -6.99 -9.35
CA ALA A 118 -6.36 -8.40 -9.04
C ALA A 118 -6.49 -9.17 -10.35
N LEU A 119 -5.55 -10.09 -10.62
CA LEU A 119 -5.55 -10.96 -11.80
C LEU A 119 -6.28 -12.25 -11.53
N ILE A 120 -6.04 -12.83 -10.34
CA ILE A 120 -6.72 -14.02 -9.82
C ILE A 120 -7.11 -13.71 -8.38
N ASP A 121 -8.35 -13.98 -8.02
CA ASP A 121 -8.84 -13.93 -6.65
C ASP A 121 -9.83 -15.10 -6.49
N GLN A 122 -9.29 -16.29 -6.23
CA GLN A 122 -10.03 -17.54 -6.13
C GLN A 122 -9.66 -18.26 -4.84
N ASP A 123 -10.67 -18.69 -4.07
CA ASP A 123 -10.56 -19.47 -2.85
C ASP A 123 -9.32 -19.18 -1.99
N ARG A 124 -8.22 -19.88 -2.29
CA ARG A 124 -6.95 -19.82 -1.57
C ARG A 124 -5.85 -19.05 -2.30
N TRP A 125 -6.03 -18.79 -3.61
CA TRP A 125 -5.01 -18.20 -4.46
C TRP A 125 -5.35 -16.77 -4.85
N ARG A 126 -4.39 -15.87 -4.72
CA ARG A 126 -4.50 -14.47 -5.12
C ARG A 126 -3.28 -14.10 -5.94
N LEU A 127 -3.50 -13.69 -7.17
CA LEU A 127 -2.45 -13.14 -8.02
C LEU A 127 -2.77 -11.67 -8.27
N ARG A 128 -1.79 -10.81 -8.01
CA ARG A 128 -1.94 -9.36 -8.16
C ARG A 128 -0.75 -8.77 -8.90
N ALA A 129 -1.04 -7.92 -9.88
CA ALA A 129 -0.05 -7.05 -10.50
C ALA A 129 -0.17 -5.65 -9.92
N SER A 130 0.95 -4.94 -9.74
CA SER A 130 0.95 -3.56 -9.25
C SER A 130 2.11 -2.75 -9.81
N LEU A 131 1.88 -1.43 -9.89
CA LEU A 131 2.89 -0.42 -10.19
C LEU A 131 3.10 0.42 -8.94
N LEU A 132 4.33 0.43 -8.45
CA LEU A 132 4.73 1.07 -7.20
C LEU A 132 5.72 2.20 -7.48
N VAL A 133 5.61 3.28 -6.72
CA VAL A 133 6.60 4.36 -6.73
C VAL A 133 7.67 4.05 -5.69
N ASP A 134 8.92 3.93 -6.14
CA ASP A 134 10.10 3.89 -5.28
C ASP A 134 10.74 5.29 -5.30
N ASN A 135 10.77 5.95 -4.16
CA ASN A 135 11.26 7.34 -4.07
C ASN A 135 12.79 7.46 -4.14
N GLY A 136 13.52 6.33 -4.08
CA GLY A 136 14.96 6.35 -4.03
C GLY A 136 15.50 6.95 -2.71
N ARG A 137 16.72 7.50 -2.76
CA ARG A 137 17.36 8.21 -1.63
C ARG A 137 18.38 9.21 -2.14
N ASP A 138 18.73 10.19 -1.31
CA ASP A 138 19.79 11.16 -1.61
C ASP A 138 20.64 11.50 -0.37
N GLU A 139 21.61 12.41 -0.55
CA GLU A 139 22.54 12.83 0.50
C GLU A 139 21.84 13.43 1.74
N GLY A 140 20.66 14.04 1.56
CA GLY A 140 19.87 14.63 2.63
C GLY A 140 19.23 13.63 3.60
N ASP A 141 19.23 12.35 3.22
CA ASP A 141 18.65 11.30 4.05
C ASP A 141 19.57 10.87 5.20
N GLY A 142 20.88 11.15 5.08
CA GLY A 142 21.80 10.84 6.18
C GLY A 142 23.27 11.15 5.91
N PRO A 143 24.07 11.34 6.98
CA PRO A 143 25.47 11.75 6.86
C PRO A 143 26.36 10.72 6.14
N ARG A 144 26.00 9.43 6.18
CA ARG A 144 26.72 8.37 5.48
C ARG A 144 26.47 8.36 3.96
N LEU A 145 25.51 9.16 3.49
CA LEU A 145 25.16 9.24 2.07
C LEU A 145 25.87 10.40 1.35
N VAL A 146 26.58 11.26 2.09
CA VAL A 146 27.31 12.39 1.52
C VAL A 146 28.39 11.90 0.55
N GLY A 147 28.40 12.47 -0.65
CA GLY A 147 29.31 12.10 -1.73
C GLY A 147 28.94 10.84 -2.50
N LEU A 148 27.85 10.15 -2.11
CA LEU A 148 27.34 9.01 -2.86
C LEU A 148 26.41 9.45 -4.00
N PRO A 149 26.31 8.68 -5.08
CA PRO A 149 25.35 8.98 -6.14
C PRO A 149 23.92 8.86 -5.61
N LYS A 150 23.07 9.78 -6.04
CA LYS A 150 21.63 9.76 -5.75
C LYS A 150 21.00 8.52 -6.38
N VAL A 151 20.24 7.78 -5.58
CA VAL A 151 19.32 6.74 -6.07
C VAL A 151 18.05 7.43 -6.56
N ARG A 152 17.84 7.44 -7.87
CA ARG A 152 16.71 8.15 -8.48
C ARG A 152 15.40 7.43 -8.17
N SER A 153 14.33 8.21 -8.01
CA SER A 153 13.00 7.63 -7.90
C SER A 153 12.62 6.87 -9.16
N THR A 154 11.98 5.71 -9.01
CA THR A 154 11.59 4.86 -10.13
C THR A 154 10.20 4.28 -9.95
N LEU A 155 9.65 3.67 -11.01
CA LEU A 155 8.48 2.83 -10.96
C LEU A 155 8.90 1.36 -10.94
N ARG A 156 8.31 0.61 -10.03
CA ARG A 156 8.49 -0.85 -9.96
C ARG A 156 7.22 -1.55 -10.38
N ALA A 157 7.32 -2.43 -11.37
CA ALA A 157 6.28 -3.41 -11.62
C ALA A 157 6.45 -4.57 -10.63
N ARG A 158 5.38 -4.91 -9.91
CA ARG A 158 5.38 -6.02 -8.96
C ARG A 158 4.33 -7.04 -9.36
N LEU A 159 4.69 -8.31 -9.30
CA LEU A 159 3.79 -9.44 -9.34
C LEU A 159 3.81 -10.13 -7.98
N GLY A 160 2.65 -10.28 -7.35
CA GLY A 160 2.50 -10.88 -6.03
C GLY A 160 1.53 -12.05 -6.07
N LEU A 161 1.97 -13.18 -5.52
CA LEU A 161 1.19 -14.40 -5.33
C LEU A 161 0.93 -14.60 -3.84
N GLY A 162 -0.34 -14.69 -3.47
CA GLY A 162 -0.78 -15.01 -2.11
C GLY A 162 -1.44 -16.39 -2.07
N TYR A 163 -1.21 -17.11 -0.99
CA TYR A 163 -1.86 -18.39 -0.72
C TYR A 163 -2.42 -18.42 0.71
N ALA A 164 -3.72 -18.63 0.85
CA ALA A 164 -4.38 -18.80 2.14
C ALA A 164 -4.27 -20.26 2.58
N ILE A 165 -3.40 -20.57 3.55
CA ILE A 165 -3.29 -21.90 4.15
C ILE A 165 -4.58 -22.22 4.91
N THR A 166 -5.04 -21.26 5.71
CA THR A 166 -6.30 -21.28 6.45
C THR A 166 -6.96 -19.91 6.38
N GLN A 167 -8.09 -19.72 7.04
CA GLN A 167 -8.72 -18.39 7.20
C GLN A 167 -7.85 -17.40 7.99
N ARG A 168 -6.85 -17.88 8.73
CA ARG A 168 -5.98 -17.06 9.59
C ARG A 168 -4.53 -17.01 9.13
N TRP A 169 -4.05 -18.04 8.45
CA TRP A 169 -2.67 -18.14 7.97
C TRP A 169 -2.55 -17.94 6.48
N GLY A 170 -1.61 -17.14 6.06
CA GLY A 170 -1.31 -16.92 4.65
C GLY A 170 0.16 -16.79 4.36
N LEU A 171 0.50 -17.17 3.13
CA LEU A 171 1.81 -17.01 2.54
C LEU A 171 1.74 -15.99 1.41
N GLY A 172 2.83 -15.28 1.22
CA GLY A 172 3.01 -14.33 0.12
C GLY A 172 4.37 -14.49 -0.53
N LEU A 173 4.40 -14.46 -1.84
CA LEU A 173 5.63 -14.35 -2.64
C LEU A 173 5.47 -13.16 -3.58
N SER A 174 6.51 -12.39 -3.79
CA SER A 174 6.46 -11.33 -4.80
C SER A 174 7.81 -11.11 -5.47
N VAL A 175 7.74 -10.64 -6.70
CA VAL A 175 8.88 -10.09 -7.45
C VAL A 175 8.54 -8.67 -7.86
N ALA A 176 9.49 -7.75 -7.73
CA ALA A 176 9.35 -6.37 -8.17
C ALA A 176 10.58 -5.96 -8.97
N GLN A 177 10.34 -5.39 -10.15
CA GLN A 177 11.37 -4.97 -11.11
C GLN A 177 11.27 -3.48 -11.37
N ASP A 178 12.40 -2.79 -11.41
CA ASP A 178 12.49 -1.43 -11.96
C ASP A 178 12.17 -1.45 -13.46
N ILE A 179 11.14 -0.71 -13.86
CA ILE A 179 10.69 -0.65 -15.28
C ILE A 179 11.09 0.65 -15.99
N LEU A 180 11.73 1.59 -15.28
CA LEU A 180 12.23 2.84 -15.86
C LEU A 180 13.74 2.80 -16.11
N ASP A 181 14.38 1.64 -15.91
CA ASP A 181 15.82 1.43 -16.07
C ASP A 181 16.66 2.50 -15.33
N ARG A 182 16.31 2.73 -14.06
CA ARG A 182 17.00 3.69 -13.19
C ARG A 182 17.98 3.03 -12.24
N ALA A 183 18.50 1.86 -12.66
CA ALA A 183 19.37 1.00 -11.88
C ALA A 183 18.73 0.49 -10.56
N GLY A 184 17.40 0.46 -10.49
CA GLY A 184 16.66 -0.03 -9.31
C GLY A 184 16.72 -1.54 -9.12
N GLY A 185 17.05 -2.32 -10.16
CA GLY A 185 17.19 -3.77 -10.14
C GLY A 185 15.90 -4.52 -9.80
N ALA A 186 16.03 -5.83 -9.57
CA ALA A 186 14.95 -6.71 -9.15
C ALA A 186 15.06 -7.06 -7.66
N GLN A 187 13.92 -7.23 -7.03
CA GLN A 187 13.81 -7.73 -5.66
C GLN A 187 12.70 -8.78 -5.55
N TRP A 188 12.93 -9.77 -4.71
CA TRP A 188 11.95 -10.80 -4.35
C TRP A 188 11.65 -10.70 -2.88
N SER A 189 10.44 -11.06 -2.50
CA SER A 189 10.08 -11.20 -1.08
C SER A 189 9.23 -12.44 -0.86
N ALA A 190 9.43 -13.05 0.30
CA ALA A 190 8.56 -14.07 0.84
C ALA A 190 8.02 -13.59 2.18
N SER A 191 6.77 -13.88 2.48
CA SER A 191 6.13 -13.48 3.73
C SER A 191 5.18 -14.55 4.24
N MET A 192 4.97 -14.55 5.55
CA MET A 192 3.95 -15.34 6.22
C MET A 192 3.21 -14.43 7.19
N GLY A 193 1.89 -14.54 7.20
CA GLY A 193 1.04 -13.74 8.07
C GLY A 193 0.04 -14.58 8.85
N TYR A 194 -0.30 -14.08 10.03
CA TYR A 194 -1.34 -14.64 10.90
C TYR A 194 -2.31 -13.54 11.34
N THR A 195 -3.59 -13.75 11.09
CA THR A 195 -4.66 -12.84 11.52
C THR A 195 -5.35 -13.40 12.75
N MET A 196 -5.33 -12.65 13.85
CA MET A 196 -6.00 -12.97 15.10
C MET A 196 -7.19 -12.02 15.30
N PRO A 197 -8.43 -12.48 15.17
CA PRO A 197 -9.59 -11.72 15.61
C PRO A 197 -9.61 -11.67 17.14
N VAL A 198 -9.51 -10.47 17.71
CA VAL A 198 -9.56 -10.24 19.17
C VAL A 198 -11.00 -10.03 19.62
N THR A 199 -11.75 -9.25 18.83
CA THR A 199 -13.19 -9.04 18.99
C THR A 199 -13.85 -9.04 17.60
N GLN A 200 -15.16 -8.87 17.53
CA GLN A 200 -15.87 -8.68 16.25
C GLN A 200 -15.44 -7.41 15.51
N GLN A 201 -14.88 -6.43 16.22
CA GLN A 201 -14.48 -5.13 15.68
C GLN A 201 -12.96 -4.96 15.59
N THR A 202 -12.18 -5.80 16.29
CA THR A 202 -10.74 -5.66 16.43
C THR A 202 -10.01 -6.89 15.92
N SER A 203 -9.03 -6.69 15.06
CA SER A 203 -8.11 -7.72 14.60
C SER A 203 -6.65 -7.29 14.78
N LEU A 204 -5.80 -8.26 15.10
CA LEU A 204 -4.34 -8.14 15.07
C LEU A 204 -3.81 -9.00 13.92
N ASN A 205 -2.85 -8.44 13.19
CA ASN A 205 -2.15 -9.15 12.13
C ASN A 205 -0.68 -9.22 12.49
N PHE A 206 -0.14 -10.41 12.56
CA PHE A 206 1.27 -10.69 12.76
C PHE A 206 1.87 -11.08 11.42
N GLY A 207 3.03 -10.55 11.11
CA GLY A 207 3.71 -10.85 9.85
C GLY A 207 5.19 -11.03 10.05
N VAL A 208 5.77 -11.93 9.26
CA VAL A 208 7.22 -12.07 9.10
C VAL A 208 7.52 -12.09 7.61
N GLY A 209 8.68 -11.56 7.25
CA GLY A 209 9.09 -11.44 5.86
C GLY A 209 10.59 -11.62 5.66
N ALA A 210 10.95 -11.87 4.42
CA ALA A 210 12.33 -12.01 3.98
C ALA A 210 12.48 -11.40 2.58
N GLY A 211 13.59 -10.69 2.34
CA GLY A 211 13.86 -9.99 1.10
C GLY A 211 15.18 -10.41 0.45
N TRP A 212 15.14 -10.63 -0.87
CA TRP A 212 16.29 -10.89 -1.74
C TRP A 212 16.38 -9.84 -2.83
N GLY A 213 17.59 -9.43 -3.17
CA GLY A 213 17.88 -8.48 -4.24
C GLY A 213 18.82 -9.05 -5.28
N ASP A 214 18.63 -8.66 -6.53
CA ASP A 214 19.63 -8.89 -7.55
C ASP A 214 20.88 -8.03 -7.33
N LYS A 215 21.90 -8.26 -8.13
CA LYS A 215 23.17 -7.52 -8.07
C LYS A 215 22.99 -6.02 -8.27
N THR A 216 22.10 -5.63 -9.18
CA THR A 216 21.81 -4.22 -9.48
C THR A 216 21.14 -3.55 -8.29
N PHE A 217 20.09 -4.17 -7.74
CA PHE A 217 19.40 -3.68 -6.53
C PHE A 217 20.39 -3.53 -5.36
N MET A 218 21.17 -4.59 -5.09
CA MET A 218 22.13 -4.60 -3.98
C MET A 218 23.18 -3.51 -4.12
N ARG A 219 23.77 -3.35 -5.31
CA ARG A 219 24.77 -2.31 -5.57
C ARG A 219 24.21 -0.90 -5.49
N THR A 220 23.01 -0.68 -5.96
CA THR A 220 22.34 0.62 -5.92
C THR A 220 21.96 1.03 -4.50
N HIS A 221 21.44 0.10 -3.70
CA HIS A 221 20.94 0.42 -2.38
C HIS A 221 21.98 0.26 -1.27
N TYR A 222 22.97 -0.61 -1.43
CA TYR A 222 23.95 -0.93 -0.39
C TYR A 222 25.40 -0.80 -0.86
N GLY A 223 25.65 -0.50 -2.14
CA GLY A 223 26.99 -0.33 -2.69
C GLY A 223 27.57 1.06 -2.47
N VAL A 224 28.92 1.11 -2.47
CA VAL A 224 29.72 2.34 -2.54
C VAL A 224 30.60 2.22 -3.80
N PRO A 225 30.22 2.87 -4.91
CA PRO A 225 30.93 2.73 -6.15
C PRO A 225 32.33 3.43 -6.10
N ALA A 226 33.29 2.94 -6.84
CA ALA A 226 34.62 3.53 -6.90
C ALA A 226 34.62 5.00 -7.35
N SER A 227 33.65 5.40 -8.17
CA SER A 227 33.45 6.79 -8.60
C SER A 227 33.08 7.76 -7.46
N ALA A 228 32.62 7.25 -6.32
CA ALA A 228 32.32 8.06 -5.14
C ALA A 228 33.58 8.30 -4.25
N ALA A 229 34.62 7.52 -4.37
CA ALA A 229 35.84 7.59 -3.53
C ALA A 229 36.42 9.02 -3.36
N PRO A 230 36.42 9.91 -4.37
CA PRO A 230 36.94 11.28 -4.19
C PRO A 230 36.02 12.18 -3.35
N ARG A 231 34.76 11.81 -3.15
CA ARG A 231 33.74 12.65 -2.50
C ARG A 231 33.15 12.05 -1.23
N SER A 232 33.31 10.74 -1.04
CA SER A 232 32.78 10.02 0.11
C SER A 232 33.92 9.45 0.96
N PRO A 233 33.88 9.57 2.29
CA PRO A 233 34.87 8.97 3.19
C PRO A 233 34.72 7.44 3.31
N LEU A 234 33.70 6.85 2.69
CA LEU A 234 33.40 5.44 2.82
C LEU A 234 34.30 4.61 1.89
N PRO A 235 34.75 3.42 2.34
CA PRO A 235 35.46 2.50 1.46
C PRO A 235 34.55 1.99 0.36
N THR A 236 35.12 1.69 -0.80
CA THR A 236 34.40 1.07 -1.92
C THR A 236 33.81 -0.27 -1.49
N PHE A 237 32.58 -0.52 -1.90
CA PHE A 237 31.87 -1.75 -1.56
C PHE A 237 30.94 -2.15 -2.72
N ALA A 238 31.09 -3.35 -3.20
CA ALA A 238 30.35 -3.87 -4.34
C ALA A 238 29.63 -5.17 -3.94
N PRO A 239 28.45 -5.07 -3.31
CA PRO A 239 27.69 -6.24 -2.92
C PRO A 239 27.21 -7.06 -4.12
N ASP A 240 27.11 -8.36 -3.94
CA ASP A 240 26.49 -9.27 -4.89
C ASP A 240 25.01 -9.49 -4.60
N ALA A 241 24.33 -10.17 -5.54
CA ALA A 241 22.95 -10.58 -5.35
C ALA A 241 22.80 -11.47 -4.10
N GLY A 242 21.74 -11.29 -3.33
CA GLY A 242 21.56 -12.11 -2.15
C GLY A 242 20.43 -11.66 -1.24
N PHE A 243 20.36 -12.36 -0.13
CA PHE A 243 19.46 -12.09 0.97
C PHE A 243 19.86 -10.80 1.70
N TYR A 244 18.96 -9.83 1.77
CA TYR A 244 19.30 -8.52 2.32
C TYR A 244 18.49 -8.12 3.56
N SER A 245 17.32 -8.71 3.83
CA SER A 245 16.52 -8.35 5.00
C SER A 245 15.62 -9.47 5.50
N ILE A 246 15.38 -9.44 6.81
CA ILE A 246 14.24 -10.06 7.46
C ILE A 246 13.45 -8.99 8.16
N ASP A 247 12.15 -9.17 8.24
CA ASP A 247 11.26 -8.26 8.93
C ASP A 247 10.18 -9.01 9.70
N ALA A 248 9.68 -8.36 10.74
CA ALA A 248 8.53 -8.81 11.51
C ALA A 248 7.68 -7.60 11.91
N GLY A 249 6.38 -7.80 12.03
CA GLY A 249 5.47 -6.73 12.39
C GLY A 249 4.19 -7.20 13.04
N ILE A 250 3.55 -6.25 13.71
CA ILE A 250 2.21 -6.40 14.27
C ILE A 250 1.42 -5.19 13.81
N ASP A 251 0.28 -5.42 13.17
CA ASP A 251 -0.69 -4.40 12.83
C ASP A 251 -2.00 -4.65 13.56
N ALA A 252 -2.58 -3.58 14.11
CA ALA A 252 -3.88 -3.58 14.77
C ALA A 252 -4.87 -2.78 13.95
N MET A 253 -6.10 -3.26 13.87
CA MET A 253 -7.21 -2.56 13.23
C MET A 253 -8.45 -2.72 14.09
N THR A 254 -9.12 -1.61 14.39
CA THR A 254 -10.35 -1.57 15.19
C THR A 254 -11.40 -0.71 14.50
N ALA A 255 -12.56 -1.27 14.22
CA ALA A 255 -13.72 -0.51 13.79
C ALA A 255 -14.33 0.21 15.00
N LEU A 256 -14.17 1.54 15.06
CA LEU A 256 -14.76 2.38 16.12
C LEU A 256 -16.26 2.58 15.89
N HIS A 257 -16.66 2.61 14.62
CA HIS A 257 -18.04 2.77 14.15
C HIS A 257 -18.17 2.10 12.78
N HIS A 258 -19.37 2.05 12.20
CA HIS A 258 -19.62 1.44 10.86
C HIS A 258 -18.63 1.94 9.78
N SER A 259 -18.25 3.21 9.84
CA SER A 259 -17.41 3.86 8.82
C SER A 259 -16.03 4.26 9.32
N TRP A 260 -15.77 4.29 10.64
CA TRP A 260 -14.50 4.76 11.17
C TRP A 260 -13.62 3.61 11.66
N VAL A 261 -12.37 3.60 11.23
CA VAL A 261 -11.39 2.57 11.56
C VAL A 261 -10.15 3.23 12.13
N LEU A 262 -9.81 2.86 13.36
CA LEU A 262 -8.52 3.13 13.97
C LEU A 262 -7.57 2.01 13.57
N PHE A 263 -6.37 2.35 13.12
CA PHE A 263 -5.37 1.37 12.71
C PHE A 263 -3.98 1.81 13.11
N GLY A 264 -3.06 0.87 13.25
CA GLY A 264 -1.68 1.17 13.57
C GLY A 264 -0.82 -0.08 13.49
N GLY A 265 0.50 0.10 13.54
CA GLY A 265 1.41 -1.03 13.50
C GLY A 265 2.80 -0.69 14.00
N LEU A 266 3.48 -1.74 14.44
CA LEU A 266 4.88 -1.75 14.84
C LEU A 266 5.61 -2.78 14.00
N HIS A 267 6.72 -2.37 13.39
CA HIS A 267 7.52 -3.25 12.55
C HIS A 267 8.99 -3.12 12.91
N VAL A 268 9.69 -4.23 12.86
CA VAL A 268 11.14 -4.34 12.97
C VAL A 268 11.69 -4.95 11.69
N ALA A 269 12.74 -4.39 11.15
CA ALA A 269 13.47 -4.97 10.02
C ALA A 269 14.95 -5.04 10.35
N GLN A 270 15.60 -6.11 9.96
CA GLN A 270 17.01 -6.36 10.15
C GLN A 270 17.68 -6.67 8.82
N LEU A 271 18.68 -5.87 8.48
CA LEU A 271 19.52 -6.11 7.31
C LEU A 271 20.39 -7.35 7.51
N GLN A 272 20.61 -8.08 6.44
CA GLN A 272 21.33 -9.35 6.41
C GLN A 272 22.43 -9.31 5.33
N GLY A 273 23.30 -10.29 5.33
CA GLY A 273 24.31 -10.50 4.31
C GLY A 273 25.14 -9.25 4.00
N ASP A 274 25.30 -8.94 2.73
CA ASP A 274 26.05 -7.76 2.27
C ASP A 274 25.37 -6.44 2.63
N ALA A 275 24.05 -6.38 2.70
CA ALA A 275 23.34 -5.18 3.12
C ALA A 275 23.73 -4.79 4.56
N ARG A 276 23.89 -5.77 5.45
CA ARG A 276 24.35 -5.54 6.84
C ARG A 276 25.82 -5.11 6.90
N ARG A 277 26.69 -5.65 6.01
CA ARG A 277 28.12 -5.33 5.98
C ARG A 277 28.45 -4.05 5.23
N SER A 278 27.46 -3.45 4.58
CA SER A 278 27.63 -2.23 3.80
C SER A 278 28.19 -1.09 4.66
N PRO A 279 29.18 -0.32 4.18
CA PRO A 279 29.69 0.88 4.85
C PRO A 279 28.62 1.97 5.06
N ILE A 280 27.53 1.93 4.27
CA ILE A 280 26.38 2.83 4.41
C ILE A 280 25.51 2.47 5.62
N THR A 281 25.53 1.19 6.03
CA THR A 281 24.70 0.68 7.12
C THR A 281 25.33 1.02 8.46
N VAL A 282 24.66 1.89 9.22
CA VAL A 282 25.04 2.27 10.58
C VAL A 282 24.29 1.40 11.60
N ARG A 283 22.98 1.21 11.37
CA ARG A 283 22.12 0.38 12.23
C ARG A 283 21.46 -0.69 11.37
N PRO A 284 21.93 -1.95 11.48
CA PRO A 284 21.34 -3.04 10.71
C PRO A 284 19.90 -3.36 11.14
N THR A 285 19.50 -3.02 12.36
CA THR A 285 18.14 -3.19 12.86
C THR A 285 17.41 -1.85 12.92
N SER A 286 16.24 -1.81 12.34
CA SER A 286 15.40 -0.61 12.29
C SER A 286 13.98 -0.91 12.78
N PHE A 287 13.36 0.11 13.37
CA PHE A 287 11.99 0.05 13.88
C PHE A 287 11.14 1.09 13.17
N SER A 288 9.89 0.76 12.87
CA SER A 288 8.90 1.71 12.40
C SER A 288 7.60 1.54 13.19
N ALA A 289 6.91 2.66 13.38
CA ALA A 289 5.63 2.71 14.07
C ALA A 289 4.68 3.61 13.29
N SER A 290 3.40 3.29 13.33
CA SER A 290 2.37 4.12 12.72
C SER A 290 1.06 3.99 13.49
N ILE A 291 0.28 5.08 13.49
CA ILE A 291 -1.09 5.12 13.98
C ILE A 291 -1.90 6.06 13.10
N GLY A 292 -3.15 5.71 12.82
CA GLY A 292 -3.99 6.51 11.95
C GLY A 292 -5.47 6.23 12.15
N LEU A 293 -6.28 7.15 11.64
CA LEU A 293 -7.73 7.08 11.63
C LEU A 293 -8.21 7.25 10.19
N ALA A 294 -9.12 6.40 9.75
CA ALA A 294 -9.66 6.45 8.41
C ALA A 294 -11.17 6.27 8.41
N TYR A 295 -11.81 6.96 7.49
CA TYR A 295 -13.19 6.77 7.10
C TYR A 295 -13.26 5.77 5.95
N ARG A 296 -14.12 4.78 6.07
CA ARG A 296 -14.37 3.75 5.06
C ARG A 296 -15.82 3.83 4.60
N CYS A 297 -16.04 4.07 3.30
CA CYS A 297 -17.37 4.11 2.69
C CYS A 297 -17.71 2.79 1.99
N CYS A 298 -19.00 2.56 1.92
CA CYS A 298 -19.65 1.71 0.92
C CYS A 298 -19.31 0.21 1.04
N ARG A 299 -19.59 -0.34 2.21
CA ARG A 299 -19.50 -1.78 2.48
C ARG A 299 -20.88 -2.41 2.54
#